data_796ff700367e584d7b6c1cf636992efa
#
_entry.id   796ff700367e584d7b6c1cf636992efa
#
_cell.length_a   1.000
_cell.length_b   1.000
_cell.length_c   1.000
_cell.angle_alpha   90.00
_cell.angle_beta   90.00
_cell.angle_gamma   90.00
#
_symmetry.space_group_name_H-M   'P 1'
#
loop_
_entity.id
_entity.type
_entity.pdbx_description
1 polymer ?
#
loop_
_entity_poly.entity_id
_entity_poly.type
_entity_poly.pdbx_seq_one_letter_code
_entity_poly.pdbx_strand_id
1 'polypeptide(L)'
;MQEFVMLVGLPASGKSTVANEYMGKGYLIFSSDAIRKELFGDENDQTDNNLVFNTLHNRIRTAMKDGFSVVYDATNINAKRREGFLREMAKVNCHKHCVFMATPYSVCVMRNQKRERKVPMSAMERMRKGIDIPYYFEGWDEITVRRVKLVAPYEPFDLVDSLLNYNQENPHHEFTLGAHMKEAWRYAVNEEYDMYVQWAALVHDIGKPATKTFTKMNGTTDGSAHYYSHQNVGAYDSLFLNYPKEITDKDKLHIAVLINYHMIPYTFGKGNIGKDKMRERLGDEIYNEVMQVHNCDVNAH
;
A
#
# COMPACT_ATOMS: atom_id res chain seq x y z
N MET A 1 -9.23 27.03 5.74
CA MET A 1 -9.96 26.05 4.90
C MET A 1 -10.21 24.84 5.76
N GLN A 2 -11.39 24.25 5.67
CA GLN A 2 -11.75 23.02 6.36
C GLN A 2 -10.91 21.86 5.81
N GLU A 3 -10.51 20.92 6.68
CA GLU A 3 -9.63 19.82 6.29
C GLU A 3 -10.24 18.46 6.67
N PHE A 4 -10.19 17.52 5.72
CA PHE A 4 -10.49 16.12 5.92
C PHE A 4 -9.16 15.33 5.91
N VAL A 5 -8.75 14.80 7.05
CA VAL A 5 -7.53 13.99 7.21
C VAL A 5 -7.90 12.52 7.31
N MET A 6 -7.32 11.67 6.47
CA MET A 6 -7.43 10.21 6.60
C MET A 6 -6.09 9.60 6.98
N LEU A 7 -6.05 8.88 8.09
CA LEU A 7 -4.89 8.11 8.49
C LEU A 7 -4.90 6.76 7.75
N VAL A 8 -3.78 6.42 7.12
CA VAL A 8 -3.59 5.16 6.41
C VAL A 8 -2.41 4.41 7.01
N GLY A 9 -2.54 3.11 7.27
CA GLY A 9 -1.42 2.30 7.75
C GLY A 9 -1.82 1.07 8.53
N LEU A 10 -0.86 0.16 8.70
CA LEU A 10 -1.05 -1.10 9.42
C LEU A 10 -1.41 -0.89 10.91
N PRO A 11 -1.99 -1.87 11.58
CA PRO A 11 -2.13 -1.83 13.04
C PRO A 11 -0.77 -1.58 13.70
N ALA A 12 -0.76 -0.85 14.82
CA ALA A 12 0.44 -0.46 15.55
C ALA A 12 1.47 0.42 14.77
N SER A 13 1.10 1.00 13.60
CA SER A 13 1.98 1.91 12.84
C SER A 13 2.15 3.28 13.49
N GLY A 14 1.34 3.66 14.49
CA GLY A 14 1.41 4.95 15.16
C GLY A 14 0.29 5.93 14.80
N LYS A 15 -0.77 5.48 14.11
CA LYS A 15 -1.91 6.32 13.72
C LYS A 15 -2.53 7.07 14.90
N SER A 16 -2.79 6.41 16.02
CA SER A 16 -3.43 7.03 17.19
C SER A 16 -2.58 8.17 17.80
N THR A 17 -1.25 8.08 17.70
CA THR A 17 -0.36 9.17 18.11
C THR A 17 -0.58 10.39 17.23
N VAL A 18 -0.64 10.20 15.90
CA VAL A 18 -0.91 11.28 14.95
C VAL A 18 -2.33 11.82 15.11
N ALA A 19 -3.33 10.97 15.36
CA ALA A 19 -4.69 11.41 15.65
C ALA A 19 -4.73 12.37 16.85
N ASN A 20 -3.97 12.06 17.93
CA ASN A 20 -3.86 12.93 19.10
C ASN A 20 -3.17 14.27 18.79
N GLU A 21 -2.18 14.30 17.86
CA GLU A 21 -1.57 15.55 17.41
C GLU A 21 -2.61 16.47 16.75
N TYR A 22 -3.51 15.89 15.92
CA TYR A 22 -4.61 16.64 15.30
C TYR A 22 -5.70 17.05 16.30
N MET A 23 -6.01 16.20 17.28
CA MET A 23 -6.93 16.55 18.36
C MET A 23 -6.46 17.79 19.14
N GLY A 24 -5.15 17.88 19.40
CA GLY A 24 -4.53 19.06 20.01
C GLY A 24 -4.63 20.34 19.16
N LYS A 25 -4.93 20.21 17.85
CA LYS A 25 -5.17 21.32 16.93
C LYS A 25 -6.67 21.64 16.75
N GLY A 26 -7.55 20.98 17.49
CA GLY A 26 -8.99 21.20 17.43
C GLY A 26 -9.75 20.37 16.38
N TYR A 27 -9.14 19.35 15.79
CA TYR A 27 -9.84 18.44 14.87
C TYR A 27 -10.71 17.44 15.65
N LEU A 28 -11.87 17.09 15.09
CA LEU A 28 -12.69 16.00 15.61
C LEU A 28 -12.14 14.66 15.11
N ILE A 29 -11.91 13.72 16.03
CA ILE A 29 -11.38 12.40 15.70
C ILE A 29 -12.51 11.38 15.64
N PHE A 30 -12.64 10.70 14.50
CA PHE A 30 -13.58 9.59 14.29
C PHE A 30 -12.79 8.29 14.10
N SER A 31 -12.85 7.41 15.10
CA SER A 31 -12.12 6.14 15.13
C SER A 31 -13.08 4.96 14.96
N SER A 32 -12.72 4.02 14.06
CA SER A 32 -13.49 2.78 13.89
C SER A 32 -13.53 1.94 15.16
N ASP A 33 -12.47 1.96 15.97
CA ASP A 33 -12.39 1.20 17.21
C ASP A 33 -13.28 1.83 18.29
N ALA A 34 -13.32 3.17 18.40
CA ALA A 34 -14.19 3.87 19.31
C ALA A 34 -15.68 3.62 18.99
N ILE A 35 -16.05 3.62 17.71
CA ILE A 35 -17.43 3.32 17.28
C ILE A 35 -17.79 1.86 17.56
N ARG A 36 -16.88 0.91 17.37
CA ARG A 36 -17.15 -0.49 17.76
C ARG A 36 -17.44 -0.61 19.26
N LYS A 37 -16.59 0.01 20.08
CA LYS A 37 -16.78 0.02 21.52
C LYS A 37 -18.13 0.62 21.93
N GLU A 38 -18.55 1.69 21.26
CA GLU A 38 -19.84 2.33 21.49
C GLU A 38 -21.03 1.42 21.10
N LEU A 39 -20.97 0.80 19.89
CA LEU A 39 -22.07 0.00 19.35
C LEU A 39 -22.20 -1.38 20.00
N PHE A 40 -21.07 -2.02 20.35
CA PHE A 40 -21.03 -3.42 20.76
C PHE A 40 -20.42 -3.65 22.15
N GLY A 41 -19.93 -2.60 22.82
CA GLY A 41 -19.25 -2.71 24.12
C GLY A 41 -17.80 -3.18 24.03
N ASP A 42 -17.36 -3.74 22.90
CA ASP A 42 -16.00 -4.24 22.66
C ASP A 42 -15.44 -3.68 21.35
N GLU A 43 -14.27 -3.06 21.41
CA GLU A 43 -13.56 -2.57 20.23
C GLU A 43 -13.03 -3.68 19.30
N ASN A 44 -13.00 -4.93 19.76
CA ASN A 44 -12.60 -6.11 18.99
C ASN A 44 -13.76 -6.75 18.21
N ASP A 45 -14.98 -6.36 18.51
CA ASP A 45 -16.15 -6.94 17.86
C ASP A 45 -16.14 -6.67 16.34
N GLN A 46 -16.19 -7.74 15.55
CA GLN A 46 -16.18 -7.72 14.10
C GLN A 46 -17.50 -8.22 13.49
N THR A 47 -18.55 -8.36 14.30
CA THR A 47 -19.83 -8.95 13.88
C THR A 47 -20.52 -8.15 12.80
N ASP A 48 -20.50 -6.80 12.89
CA ASP A 48 -21.08 -5.93 11.86
C ASP A 48 -20.18 -4.75 11.53
N ASN A 49 -19.17 -5.01 10.70
CA ASN A 49 -18.27 -3.97 10.18
C ASN A 49 -19.01 -2.94 9.30
N ASN A 50 -20.09 -3.33 8.62
CA ASN A 50 -20.84 -2.41 7.78
C ASN A 50 -21.53 -1.34 8.64
N LEU A 51 -22.16 -1.73 9.76
CA LEU A 51 -22.75 -0.79 10.69
C LEU A 51 -21.70 0.18 11.25
N VAL A 52 -20.52 -0.34 11.66
CA VAL A 52 -19.41 0.49 12.16
C VAL A 52 -19.00 1.55 11.16
N PHE A 53 -18.69 1.14 9.91
CA PHE A 53 -18.20 2.07 8.90
C PHE A 53 -19.30 3.02 8.39
N ASN A 54 -20.55 2.58 8.28
CA ASN A 54 -21.67 3.45 7.94
C ASN A 54 -21.89 4.53 9.03
N THR A 55 -21.84 4.16 10.30
CA THR A 55 -21.94 5.09 11.42
C THR A 55 -20.79 6.11 11.39
N LEU A 56 -19.57 5.62 11.21
CA LEU A 56 -18.35 6.45 11.12
C LEU A 56 -18.44 7.44 9.95
N HIS A 57 -18.78 6.98 8.76
CA HIS A 57 -18.91 7.83 7.58
C HIS A 57 -20.02 8.87 7.75
N ASN A 58 -21.16 8.51 8.34
CA ASN A 58 -22.25 9.45 8.63
C ASN A 58 -21.79 10.55 9.58
N ARG A 59 -21.10 10.21 10.67
CA ARG A 59 -20.59 11.19 11.64
C ARG A 59 -19.57 12.13 11.03
N ILE A 60 -18.62 11.60 10.23
CA ILE A 60 -17.66 12.44 9.49
C ILE A 60 -18.38 13.42 8.59
N ARG A 61 -19.36 12.96 7.78
CA ARG A 61 -20.12 13.82 6.88
C ARG A 61 -20.90 14.92 7.62
N THR A 62 -21.49 14.58 8.75
CA THR A 62 -22.22 15.58 9.58
C THR A 62 -21.24 16.62 10.12
N ALA A 63 -20.16 16.22 10.76
CA ALA A 63 -19.16 17.14 11.29
C ALA A 63 -18.56 18.05 10.20
N MET A 64 -18.29 17.47 9.01
CA MET A 64 -17.79 18.25 7.87
C MET A 64 -18.83 19.27 7.37
N LYS A 65 -20.13 18.94 7.33
CA LYS A 65 -21.19 19.88 6.98
C LYS A 65 -21.34 21.00 8.02
N ASP A 66 -21.08 20.70 9.28
CA ASP A 66 -21.12 21.66 10.39
C ASP A 66 -19.85 22.54 10.47
N GLY A 67 -18.91 22.38 9.52
CA GLY A 67 -17.72 23.24 9.39
C GLY A 67 -16.50 22.76 10.17
N PHE A 68 -16.53 21.59 10.79
CA PHE A 68 -15.40 21.06 11.55
C PHE A 68 -14.37 20.37 10.64
N SER A 69 -13.08 20.56 10.92
CA SER A 69 -12.01 19.71 10.39
C SER A 69 -11.99 18.39 11.13
N VAL A 70 -11.77 17.28 10.40
CA VAL A 70 -11.91 15.93 10.97
C VAL A 70 -10.72 15.03 10.65
N VAL A 71 -10.48 14.05 11.52
CA VAL A 71 -9.55 12.94 11.29
C VAL A 71 -10.32 11.62 11.25
N TYR A 72 -10.14 10.87 10.19
CA TYR A 72 -10.63 9.51 10.02
C TYR A 72 -9.57 8.51 10.46
N ASP A 73 -9.69 7.97 11.67
CA ASP A 73 -8.74 6.99 12.23
C ASP A 73 -9.25 5.56 12.07
N ALA A 74 -8.74 4.89 11.05
CA ALA A 74 -8.84 3.45 10.83
C ALA A 74 -7.60 2.98 10.06
N THR A 75 -7.51 1.70 9.71
CA THR A 75 -6.37 1.21 8.91
C THR A 75 -6.37 1.77 7.49
N ASN A 76 -7.53 1.92 6.87
CA ASN A 76 -7.76 2.53 5.54
C ASN A 76 -6.82 2.02 4.43
N ILE A 77 -6.37 0.75 4.53
CA ILE A 77 -5.34 0.18 3.66
C ILE A 77 -5.80 -0.14 2.24
N ASN A 78 -7.11 -0.20 1.99
CA ASN A 78 -7.65 -0.58 0.69
C ASN A 78 -8.01 0.65 -0.15
N ALA A 79 -7.39 0.80 -1.33
CA ALA A 79 -7.57 1.93 -2.23
C ALA A 79 -9.02 2.12 -2.67
N LYS A 80 -9.72 1.05 -3.06
CA LYS A 80 -11.11 1.12 -3.51
C LYS A 80 -12.05 1.69 -2.44
N ARG A 81 -11.80 1.37 -1.15
CA ARG A 81 -12.57 1.92 -0.03
C ARG A 81 -12.24 3.39 0.20
N ARG A 82 -10.96 3.78 0.11
CA ARG A 82 -10.53 5.18 0.21
C ARG A 82 -11.18 6.02 -0.89
N GLU A 83 -11.05 5.61 -2.16
CA GLU A 83 -11.66 6.27 -3.31
C GLU A 83 -13.18 6.38 -3.19
N GLY A 84 -13.83 5.32 -2.69
CA GLY A 84 -15.27 5.32 -2.44
C GLY A 84 -15.67 6.45 -1.50
N PHE A 85 -14.97 6.60 -0.39
CA PHE A 85 -15.25 7.65 0.58
C PHE A 85 -14.84 9.06 0.08
N LEU A 86 -13.71 9.16 -0.63
CA LEU A 86 -13.26 10.43 -1.23
C LEU A 86 -14.26 10.99 -2.25
N ARG A 87 -14.90 10.13 -3.05
CA ARG A 87 -15.99 10.56 -3.94
C ARG A 87 -17.19 11.15 -3.17
N GLU A 88 -17.49 10.64 -1.98
CA GLU A 88 -18.50 11.23 -1.12
C GLU A 88 -18.04 12.61 -0.59
N MET A 89 -16.77 12.73 -0.23
CA MET A 89 -16.15 13.97 0.25
C MET A 89 -15.99 15.03 -0.85
N ALA A 90 -16.01 14.66 -2.13
CA ALA A 90 -15.98 15.63 -3.24
C ALA A 90 -17.15 16.61 -3.23
N LYS A 91 -18.25 16.30 -2.51
CA LYS A 91 -19.40 17.20 -2.31
C LYS A 91 -19.18 18.24 -1.20
N VAL A 92 -18.09 18.15 -0.47
CA VAL A 92 -17.70 19.08 0.60
C VAL A 92 -16.49 19.87 0.14
N ASN A 93 -16.54 21.20 0.25
CA ASN A 93 -15.41 22.06 -0.07
C ASN A 93 -14.36 21.99 1.06
N CYS A 94 -13.47 21.02 1.00
CA CYS A 94 -12.43 20.78 1.99
C CYS A 94 -11.12 20.34 1.34
N HIS A 95 -10.00 20.56 2.04
CA HIS A 95 -8.71 19.99 1.69
C HIS A 95 -8.66 18.53 2.13
N LYS A 96 -8.39 17.60 1.21
CA LYS A 96 -8.34 16.16 1.44
C LYS A 96 -6.88 15.70 1.62
N HIS A 97 -6.52 15.39 2.84
CA HIS A 97 -5.16 15.08 3.25
C HIS A 97 -5.04 13.60 3.68
N CYS A 98 -4.19 12.84 3.01
CA CYS A 98 -3.80 11.51 3.42
C CYS A 98 -2.54 11.56 4.28
N VAL A 99 -2.59 11.04 5.50
CA VAL A 99 -1.39 10.80 6.31
C VAL A 99 -1.07 9.33 6.31
N PHE A 100 -0.09 8.96 5.49
CA PHE A 100 0.34 7.57 5.33
C PHE A 100 1.43 7.20 6.34
N MET A 101 1.08 6.29 7.26
CA MET A 101 1.97 5.79 8.30
C MET A 101 2.84 4.64 7.76
N ALA A 102 3.93 4.97 7.11
CA ALA A 102 4.92 4.03 6.62
C ALA A 102 5.82 3.56 7.78
N THR A 103 5.40 2.50 8.45
CA THR A 103 6.13 1.86 9.54
C THR A 103 6.48 0.44 9.14
N PRO A 104 7.75 0.01 9.19
CA PRO A 104 8.15 -1.34 8.80
C PRO A 104 7.30 -2.41 9.49
N TYR A 105 6.92 -3.44 8.74
CA TYR A 105 6.04 -4.49 9.26
C TYR A 105 6.58 -5.14 10.55
N SER A 106 7.88 -5.40 10.62
CA SER A 106 8.55 -5.93 11.81
C SER A 106 8.35 -5.02 13.04
N VAL A 107 8.42 -3.70 12.84
CA VAL A 107 8.18 -2.72 13.90
C VAL A 107 6.70 -2.71 14.32
N CYS A 108 5.78 -2.82 13.36
CA CYS A 108 4.35 -2.96 13.66
C CYS A 108 4.07 -4.21 14.49
N VAL A 109 4.66 -5.36 14.12
CA VAL A 109 4.55 -6.63 14.88
C VAL A 109 5.11 -6.48 16.29
N MET A 110 6.32 -5.96 16.43
CA MET A 110 6.95 -5.75 17.74
C MET A 110 6.10 -4.83 18.64
N ARG A 111 5.57 -3.73 18.09
CA ARG A 111 4.69 -2.82 18.84
C ARG A 111 3.36 -3.49 19.19
N ASN A 112 2.78 -4.28 18.27
CA ASN A 112 1.53 -5.02 18.51
C ASN A 112 1.67 -6.03 19.66
N GLN A 113 2.82 -6.70 19.76
CA GLN A 113 3.09 -7.66 20.86
C GLN A 113 3.15 -6.99 22.24
N LYS A 114 3.56 -5.72 22.30
CA LYS A 114 3.67 -4.93 23.55
C LYS A 114 2.36 -4.25 23.99
N ARG A 115 1.32 -4.26 23.14
CA ARG A 115 0.03 -3.66 23.45
C ARG A 115 -0.79 -4.59 24.37
N GLU A 116 -1.64 -4.02 25.22
CA GLU A 116 -2.68 -4.77 25.94
C GLU A 116 -3.62 -5.43 24.92
N ARG A 117 -4.18 -4.64 24.01
CA ARG A 117 -4.98 -5.12 22.90
C ARG A 117 -4.07 -5.50 21.73
N LYS A 118 -4.02 -6.79 21.43
CA LYS A 118 -3.22 -7.35 20.33
C LYS A 118 -4.12 -7.70 19.15
N VAL A 119 -3.73 -7.27 17.97
CA VAL A 119 -4.32 -7.74 16.72
C VAL A 119 -3.74 -9.12 16.41
N PRO A 120 -4.58 -10.15 16.08
CA PRO A 120 -4.09 -11.48 15.71
C PRO A 120 -3.08 -11.43 14.56
N MET A 121 -2.02 -12.25 14.64
CA MET A 121 -0.96 -12.25 13.61
C MET A 121 -1.51 -12.56 12.20
N SER A 122 -2.47 -13.47 12.09
CA SER A 122 -3.16 -13.76 10.82
C SER A 122 -3.87 -12.54 10.22
N ALA A 123 -4.41 -11.65 11.07
CA ALA A 123 -5.00 -10.40 10.62
C ALA A 123 -3.93 -9.38 10.22
N MET A 124 -2.82 -9.31 10.94
CA MET A 124 -1.66 -8.48 10.58
C MET A 124 -1.10 -8.85 9.22
N GLU A 125 -0.89 -10.16 8.96
CA GLU A 125 -0.41 -10.68 7.67
C GLU A 125 -1.41 -10.40 6.53
N ARG A 126 -2.70 -10.63 6.76
CA ARG A 126 -3.72 -10.32 5.77
C ARG A 126 -3.74 -8.83 5.43
N MET A 127 -3.58 -7.96 6.41
CA MET A 127 -3.53 -6.51 6.21
C MET A 127 -2.27 -6.09 5.47
N ARG A 128 -1.10 -6.69 5.75
CA ARG A 128 0.14 -6.46 5.00
C ARG A 128 -0.02 -6.84 3.53
N LYS A 129 -0.62 -8.01 3.25
CA LYS A 129 -0.88 -8.49 1.89
C LYS A 129 -1.96 -7.68 1.16
N GLY A 130 -2.78 -6.94 1.87
CA GLY A 130 -3.86 -6.14 1.29
C GLY A 130 -3.65 -4.63 1.35
N ILE A 131 -2.43 -4.16 1.63
CA ILE A 131 -2.16 -2.73 1.67
C ILE A 131 -1.93 -2.18 0.26
N ASP A 132 -2.77 -1.25 -0.15
CA ASP A 132 -2.59 -0.47 -1.37
C ASP A 132 -1.94 0.87 -0.99
N ILE A 133 -0.85 1.21 -1.68
CA ILE A 133 -0.14 2.48 -1.46
C ILE A 133 -1.05 3.65 -1.86
N PRO A 134 -1.34 4.61 -0.97
CA PRO A 134 -2.16 5.76 -1.33
C PRO A 134 -1.44 6.66 -2.33
N TYR A 135 -2.19 7.17 -3.33
CA TYR A 135 -1.61 8.06 -4.33
C TYR A 135 -2.61 9.10 -4.83
N TYR A 136 -2.10 10.15 -5.48
CA TYR A 136 -2.87 11.34 -5.87
C TYR A 136 -4.06 11.05 -6.80
N PHE A 137 -3.99 10.03 -7.66
CA PHE A 137 -5.12 9.62 -8.52
C PHE A 137 -6.35 9.13 -7.74
N GLU A 138 -6.21 8.82 -6.44
CA GLU A 138 -7.36 8.50 -5.58
C GLU A 138 -8.22 9.74 -5.28
N GLY A 139 -7.70 10.97 -5.53
CA GLY A 139 -8.37 12.24 -5.30
C GLY A 139 -7.90 13.00 -4.05
N TRP A 140 -6.68 12.74 -3.59
CA TRP A 140 -6.01 13.50 -2.52
C TRP A 140 -5.47 14.82 -3.01
N ASP A 141 -5.65 15.88 -2.21
CA ASP A 141 -5.00 17.17 -2.44
C ASP A 141 -3.58 17.17 -1.85
N GLU A 142 -3.37 16.40 -0.76
CA GLU A 142 -2.07 16.22 -0.12
C GLU A 142 -1.86 14.78 0.37
N ILE A 143 -0.62 14.29 0.25
CA ILE A 143 -0.18 13.04 0.86
C ILE A 143 1.08 13.30 1.66
N THR A 144 1.01 13.13 2.98
CA THR A 144 2.19 13.16 3.88
C THR A 144 2.58 11.74 4.26
N VAL A 145 3.82 11.36 3.97
CA VAL A 145 4.38 10.08 4.40
C VAL A 145 5.09 10.24 5.75
N ARG A 146 4.54 9.63 6.80
CA ARG A 146 5.16 9.54 8.13
C ARG A 146 5.94 8.23 8.24
N ARG A 147 7.22 8.29 7.92
CA ARG A 147 8.08 7.11 7.85
C ARG A 147 8.88 6.88 9.12
N VAL A 148 8.88 5.63 9.63
CA VAL A 148 9.81 5.18 10.65
C VAL A 148 11.08 4.67 9.95
N LYS A 149 12.22 5.27 10.24
CA LYS A 149 13.51 4.86 9.68
C LYS A 149 13.96 3.53 10.30
N LEU A 150 14.46 2.63 9.47
CA LEU A 150 15.20 1.44 9.93
C LEU A 150 16.61 1.85 10.37
N VAL A 151 17.19 1.11 11.31
CA VAL A 151 18.56 1.33 11.79
C VAL A 151 19.60 1.01 10.72
N ALA A 152 19.37 -0.05 9.94
CA ALA A 152 20.23 -0.49 8.85
C ALA A 152 19.35 -0.94 7.66
N PRO A 153 18.82 0.00 6.86
CA PRO A 153 18.05 -0.34 5.68
C PRO A 153 19.01 -0.89 4.60
N TYR A 154 18.54 -1.88 3.84
CA TYR A 154 19.25 -2.34 2.64
C TYR A 154 19.25 -1.26 1.55
N GLU A 155 20.36 -1.14 0.84
CA GLU A 155 20.35 -0.47 -0.46
C GLU A 155 19.63 -1.36 -1.48
N PRO A 156 18.94 -0.78 -2.49
CA PRO A 156 18.17 -1.58 -3.45
C PRO A 156 18.97 -2.68 -4.13
N PHE A 157 20.19 -2.37 -4.60
CA PHE A 157 21.06 -3.36 -5.26
C PHE A 157 21.54 -4.45 -4.29
N ASP A 158 21.91 -4.10 -3.05
CA ASP A 158 22.36 -5.08 -2.05
C ASP A 158 21.25 -6.07 -1.70
N LEU A 159 20.01 -5.57 -1.58
CA LEU A 159 18.85 -6.44 -1.37
C LEU A 159 18.65 -7.41 -2.54
N VAL A 160 18.71 -6.91 -3.77
CA VAL A 160 18.56 -7.74 -4.98
C VAL A 160 19.70 -8.74 -5.10
N ASP A 161 20.94 -8.34 -4.76
CA ASP A 161 22.10 -9.24 -4.74
C ASP A 161 21.96 -10.36 -3.72
N SER A 162 21.35 -10.09 -2.57
CA SER A 162 21.05 -11.14 -1.57
C SER A 162 20.07 -12.20 -2.08
N LEU A 163 19.33 -11.91 -3.15
CA LEU A 163 18.33 -12.79 -3.78
C LEU A 163 18.84 -13.50 -5.05
N LEU A 164 20.12 -13.33 -5.42
CA LEU A 164 20.70 -13.98 -6.61
C LEU A 164 20.66 -15.52 -6.57
N ASN A 165 20.58 -16.11 -5.38
CA ASN A 165 20.46 -17.56 -5.22
C ASN A 165 19.04 -18.00 -4.84
N TYR A 166 18.05 -17.07 -4.84
CA TYR A 166 16.68 -17.41 -4.47
C TYR A 166 15.98 -18.10 -5.65
N ASN A 167 15.80 -19.44 -5.52
CA ASN A 167 15.02 -20.22 -6.48
C ASN A 167 13.54 -19.93 -6.30
N GLN A 168 12.89 -19.52 -7.40
CA GLN A 168 11.47 -19.19 -7.39
C GLN A 168 10.56 -20.43 -7.32
N GLU A 169 11.07 -21.64 -7.55
CA GLU A 169 10.34 -22.93 -7.50
C GLU A 169 8.99 -22.88 -8.25
N ASN A 170 9.01 -22.20 -9.38
CA ASN A 170 7.87 -22.04 -10.26
C ASN A 170 8.31 -22.21 -11.71
N PRO A 171 7.69 -23.12 -12.50
CA PRO A 171 8.14 -23.45 -13.86
C PRO A 171 8.02 -22.28 -14.86
N HIS A 172 7.35 -21.20 -14.50
CA HIS A 172 7.23 -19.99 -15.33
C HIS A 172 8.42 -19.03 -15.16
N HIS A 173 9.36 -19.33 -14.28
CA HIS A 173 10.54 -18.50 -14.03
C HIS A 173 11.82 -19.27 -14.30
N GLU A 174 12.57 -18.88 -15.33
CA GLU A 174 13.85 -19.49 -15.68
C GLU A 174 14.98 -18.96 -14.80
N PHE A 175 14.91 -17.70 -14.39
CA PHE A 175 15.91 -17.05 -13.53
C PHE A 175 15.61 -17.20 -12.04
N THR A 176 16.67 -17.12 -11.25
CA THR A 176 16.54 -16.82 -9.81
C THR A 176 15.95 -15.41 -9.62
N LEU A 177 15.37 -15.15 -8.46
CA LEU A 177 14.65 -13.91 -8.21
C LEU A 177 15.53 -12.66 -8.41
N GLY A 178 16.76 -12.68 -7.85
CA GLY A 178 17.66 -11.53 -8.00
C GLY A 178 18.16 -11.34 -9.42
N ALA A 179 18.40 -12.44 -10.17
CA ALA A 179 18.80 -12.36 -11.58
C ALA A 179 17.66 -11.75 -12.43
N HIS A 180 16.44 -12.23 -12.25
CA HIS A 180 15.24 -11.69 -12.92
C HIS A 180 15.09 -10.17 -12.68
N MET A 181 15.15 -9.72 -11.44
CA MET A 181 15.02 -8.31 -11.10
C MET A 181 16.14 -7.45 -11.72
N LYS A 182 17.38 -7.97 -11.79
CA LYS A 182 18.49 -7.28 -12.46
C LYS A 182 18.29 -7.16 -13.98
N GLU A 183 17.77 -8.22 -14.61
CA GLU A 183 17.47 -8.17 -16.04
C GLU A 183 16.32 -7.20 -16.32
N ALA A 184 15.28 -7.17 -15.51
CA ALA A 184 14.20 -6.18 -15.61
C ALA A 184 14.74 -4.72 -15.51
N TRP A 185 15.67 -4.49 -14.58
CA TRP A 185 16.33 -3.19 -14.45
C TRP A 185 17.20 -2.87 -15.68
N ARG A 186 18.01 -3.82 -16.19
CA ARG A 186 18.83 -3.62 -17.38
C ARG A 186 17.98 -3.29 -18.59
N TYR A 187 16.84 -3.98 -18.74
CA TYR A 187 15.88 -3.67 -19.80
C TYR A 187 15.38 -2.23 -19.68
N ALA A 188 14.98 -1.78 -18.47
CA ALA A 188 14.54 -0.41 -18.25
C ALA A 188 15.62 0.64 -18.60
N VAL A 189 16.89 0.36 -18.28
CA VAL A 189 18.01 1.23 -18.63
C VAL A 189 18.25 1.28 -20.13
N ASN A 190 18.20 0.14 -20.82
CA ASN A 190 18.42 0.04 -22.27
C ASN A 190 17.30 0.74 -23.08
N GLU A 191 16.07 0.69 -22.59
CA GLU A 191 14.92 1.41 -23.16
C GLU A 191 14.87 2.90 -22.77
N GLU A 192 15.87 3.38 -22.02
CA GLU A 192 15.96 4.77 -21.54
C GLU A 192 14.70 5.22 -20.75
N TYR A 193 14.03 4.29 -20.04
CA TYR A 193 12.88 4.64 -19.23
C TYR A 193 13.27 5.55 -18.05
N ASP A 194 12.29 6.32 -17.54
CA ASP A 194 12.50 7.22 -16.42
C ASP A 194 13.05 6.50 -15.17
N MET A 195 13.74 7.23 -14.31
CA MET A 195 14.36 6.67 -13.10
C MET A 195 13.36 5.97 -12.18
N TYR A 196 12.09 6.41 -12.14
CA TYR A 196 11.07 5.75 -11.32
C TYR A 196 10.77 4.34 -11.82
N VAL A 197 10.69 4.18 -13.15
CA VAL A 197 10.50 2.87 -13.80
C VAL A 197 11.72 2.00 -13.59
N GLN A 198 12.95 2.55 -13.72
CA GLN A 198 14.19 1.81 -13.49
C GLN A 198 14.27 1.29 -12.04
N TRP A 199 13.99 2.12 -11.04
CA TRP A 199 13.97 1.69 -9.64
C TRP A 199 12.85 0.71 -9.36
N ALA A 200 11.64 0.93 -9.91
CA ALA A 200 10.54 0.01 -9.75
C ALA A 200 10.86 -1.36 -10.37
N ALA A 201 11.43 -1.41 -11.58
CA ALA A 201 11.87 -2.64 -12.24
C ALA A 201 12.92 -3.39 -11.42
N LEU A 202 13.88 -2.68 -10.79
CA LEU A 202 14.90 -3.30 -9.94
C LEU A 202 14.30 -4.02 -8.73
N VAL A 203 13.22 -3.50 -8.14
CA VAL A 203 12.71 -4.00 -6.85
C VAL A 203 11.25 -4.47 -6.89
N HIS A 204 10.66 -4.67 -8.09
CA HIS A 204 9.23 -5.00 -8.24
C HIS A 204 8.82 -6.27 -7.49
N ASP A 205 9.71 -7.23 -7.40
CA ASP A 205 9.45 -8.57 -6.92
C ASP A 205 10.03 -8.87 -5.51
N ILE A 206 10.54 -7.87 -4.79
CA ILE A 206 11.12 -8.07 -3.44
C ILE A 206 10.13 -8.61 -2.42
N GLY A 207 8.82 -8.54 -2.70
CA GLY A 207 7.76 -9.11 -1.87
C GLY A 207 7.60 -10.63 -2.00
N LYS A 208 8.19 -11.28 -3.01
CA LYS A 208 8.04 -12.72 -3.27
C LYS A 208 8.49 -13.59 -2.09
N PRO A 209 9.66 -13.40 -1.46
CA PRO A 209 10.08 -14.24 -0.34
C PRO A 209 9.10 -14.25 0.83
N ALA A 210 8.47 -13.11 1.12
CA ALA A 210 7.52 -12.97 2.23
C ALA A 210 6.11 -13.51 1.90
N THR A 211 5.82 -13.80 0.63
CA THR A 211 4.48 -14.24 0.18
C THR A 211 4.46 -15.66 -0.38
N LYS A 212 5.61 -16.34 -0.43
CA LYS A 212 5.75 -17.69 -0.96
C LYS A 212 4.78 -18.67 -0.30
N THR A 213 4.08 -19.43 -1.10
CA THR A 213 3.20 -20.52 -0.67
C THR A 213 3.15 -21.59 -1.74
N PHE A 214 2.96 -22.85 -1.33
CA PHE A 214 2.71 -23.98 -2.25
C PHE A 214 1.21 -24.29 -2.36
N THR A 215 0.36 -23.50 -1.68
CA THR A 215 -1.09 -23.67 -1.70
C THR A 215 -1.72 -22.67 -2.64
N LYS A 216 -2.49 -23.14 -3.61
CA LYS A 216 -3.30 -22.30 -4.50
C LYS A 216 -4.43 -21.61 -3.75
N MET A 217 -5.01 -20.57 -4.35
CA MET A 217 -6.16 -19.83 -3.76
C MET A 217 -7.37 -20.72 -3.50
N ASN A 218 -7.53 -21.83 -4.25
CA ASN A 218 -8.60 -22.83 -4.05
C ASN A 218 -8.27 -23.90 -2.98
N GLY A 219 -7.12 -23.77 -2.29
CA GLY A 219 -6.70 -24.70 -1.24
C GLY A 219 -5.95 -25.95 -1.73
N THR A 220 -5.77 -26.17 -3.05
CA THR A 220 -5.01 -27.30 -3.60
C THR A 220 -3.52 -26.97 -3.70
N THR A 221 -2.68 -27.99 -3.91
CA THR A 221 -1.23 -27.87 -4.16
C THR A 221 -0.89 -28.55 -5.48
N ASP A 222 0.11 -28.02 -6.21
CA ASP A 222 0.64 -28.61 -7.45
C ASP A 222 2.16 -28.75 -7.46
N GLY A 223 2.80 -28.54 -6.29
CA GLY A 223 4.25 -28.59 -6.16
C GLY A 223 4.96 -27.31 -6.60
N SER A 224 4.26 -26.33 -7.17
CA SER A 224 4.81 -25.05 -7.59
C SER A 224 4.62 -23.99 -6.53
N ALA A 225 5.58 -23.06 -6.41
CA ALA A 225 5.43 -21.90 -5.54
C ALA A 225 4.54 -20.83 -6.16
N HIS A 226 3.71 -20.20 -5.33
CA HIS A 226 2.85 -19.09 -5.66
C HIS A 226 3.18 -17.88 -4.77
N TYR A 227 2.98 -16.65 -5.28
CA TYR A 227 3.43 -15.41 -4.63
C TYR A 227 2.29 -14.38 -4.55
N TYR A 228 1.13 -14.79 -4.04
CA TYR A 228 -0.05 -13.92 -3.98
C TYR A 228 0.19 -12.65 -3.17
N SER A 229 -0.14 -11.50 -3.75
CA SER A 229 0.03 -10.16 -3.17
C SER A 229 1.49 -9.75 -2.94
N HIS A 230 2.47 -10.35 -3.65
CA HIS A 230 3.86 -9.91 -3.57
C HIS A 230 4.02 -8.44 -3.97
N GLN A 231 3.23 -7.96 -4.93
CA GLN A 231 3.24 -6.56 -5.35
C GLN A 231 2.82 -5.60 -4.22
N ASN A 232 1.86 -5.97 -3.37
CA ASN A 232 1.46 -5.15 -2.23
C ASN A 232 2.54 -5.14 -1.15
N VAL A 233 3.09 -6.32 -0.84
CA VAL A 233 4.16 -6.46 0.15
C VAL A 233 5.43 -5.77 -0.33
N GLY A 234 5.85 -6.01 -1.58
CA GLY A 234 7.02 -5.39 -2.19
C GLY A 234 6.92 -3.88 -2.26
N ALA A 235 5.77 -3.36 -2.69
CA ALA A 235 5.50 -1.92 -2.72
C ALA A 235 5.62 -1.27 -1.34
N TYR A 236 5.07 -1.92 -0.30
CA TYR A 236 5.19 -1.41 1.06
C TYR A 236 6.62 -1.49 1.58
N ASP A 237 7.31 -2.60 1.35
CA ASP A 237 8.68 -2.83 1.83
C ASP A 237 9.70 -1.93 1.09
N SER A 238 9.47 -1.59 -0.18
CA SER A 238 10.33 -0.69 -0.96
C SER A 238 10.45 0.72 -0.35
N LEU A 239 9.45 1.19 0.37
CA LEU A 239 9.48 2.48 1.07
C LEU A 239 10.60 2.58 2.11
N PHE A 240 11.13 1.47 2.59
CA PHE A 240 12.14 1.41 3.65
C PHE A 240 13.55 1.15 3.13
N LEU A 241 13.73 1.04 1.82
CA LEU A 241 15.06 0.90 1.21
C LEU A 241 15.85 2.21 1.29
N ASN A 242 17.17 2.07 1.37
CA ASN A 242 18.10 3.20 1.37
C ASN A 242 18.45 3.59 -0.06
N TYR A 243 17.53 4.26 -0.74
CA TYR A 243 17.80 4.82 -2.06
C TYR A 243 18.86 5.95 -1.99
N PRO A 244 19.49 6.32 -3.12
CA PRO A 244 20.34 7.50 -3.21
C PRO A 244 19.67 8.75 -2.64
N LYS A 245 20.48 9.71 -2.14
CA LYS A 245 19.97 10.89 -1.39
C LYS A 245 19.05 11.78 -2.21
N GLU A 246 19.20 11.75 -3.51
CA GLU A 246 18.38 12.50 -4.49
C GLU A 246 16.94 11.99 -4.53
N ILE A 247 16.70 10.73 -4.14
CA ILE A 247 15.37 10.11 -4.10
C ILE A 247 14.63 10.55 -2.84
N THR A 248 13.67 11.44 -3.01
CA THR A 248 12.84 11.99 -1.93
C THR A 248 11.79 10.99 -1.44
N ASP A 249 11.08 11.32 -0.36
CA ASP A 249 9.96 10.49 0.13
C ASP A 249 8.78 10.49 -0.86
N LYS A 250 8.61 11.53 -1.70
CA LYS A 250 7.64 11.54 -2.79
C LYS A 250 8.04 10.57 -3.91
N ASP A 251 9.32 10.55 -4.26
CA ASP A 251 9.83 9.63 -5.28
C ASP A 251 9.71 8.17 -4.82
N LYS A 252 9.99 7.87 -3.55
CA LYS A 252 9.77 6.55 -2.97
C LYS A 252 8.30 6.13 -3.01
N LEU A 253 7.40 7.07 -2.75
CA LEU A 253 5.97 6.83 -2.86
C LEU A 253 5.57 6.52 -4.31
N HIS A 254 6.12 7.24 -5.28
CA HIS A 254 5.89 7.02 -6.70
C HIS A 254 6.39 5.63 -7.13
N ILE A 255 7.65 5.28 -6.82
CA ILE A 255 8.22 3.96 -7.08
C ILE A 255 7.35 2.85 -6.47
N ALA A 256 6.93 3.01 -5.20
CA ALA A 256 6.09 2.04 -4.52
C ALA A 256 4.72 1.86 -5.20
N VAL A 257 4.14 2.92 -5.76
CA VAL A 257 2.90 2.83 -6.54
C VAL A 257 3.12 2.03 -7.82
N LEU A 258 4.19 2.25 -8.56
CA LEU A 258 4.50 1.46 -9.76
C LEU A 258 4.62 -0.03 -9.43
N ILE A 259 5.31 -0.36 -8.34
CA ILE A 259 5.42 -1.74 -7.84
C ILE A 259 4.04 -2.29 -7.43
N ASN A 260 3.20 -1.49 -6.76
CA ASN A 260 1.88 -1.93 -6.32
C ASN A 260 0.97 -2.33 -7.49
N TYR A 261 1.16 -1.70 -8.65
CA TYR A 261 0.29 -1.88 -9.81
C TYR A 261 0.91 -2.73 -10.95
N HIS A 262 2.19 -3.15 -10.89
CA HIS A 262 2.86 -3.86 -11.99
C HIS A 262 2.19 -5.16 -12.43
N MET A 263 1.47 -5.83 -11.52
CA MET A 263 0.72 -7.06 -11.82
C MET A 263 -0.64 -6.84 -12.48
N ILE A 264 -1.13 -5.60 -12.51
CA ILE A 264 -2.46 -5.32 -13.07
C ILE A 264 -2.56 -5.62 -14.57
N PRO A 265 -1.55 -5.34 -15.41
CA PRO A 265 -1.61 -5.67 -16.83
C PRO A 265 -1.88 -7.15 -17.12
N TYR A 266 -1.44 -8.06 -16.26
CA TYR A 266 -1.75 -9.50 -16.36
C TYR A 266 -3.26 -9.83 -16.19
N THR A 267 -4.02 -8.92 -15.59
CA THR A 267 -5.47 -9.10 -15.37
C THR A 267 -6.32 -8.60 -16.54
N PHE A 268 -5.70 -7.93 -17.52
CA PHE A 268 -6.42 -7.44 -18.70
C PHE A 268 -6.88 -8.61 -19.57
N GLY A 269 -8.21 -8.79 -19.67
CA GLY A 269 -8.79 -9.79 -20.55
C GLY A 269 -8.61 -9.45 -22.04
N LYS A 270 -9.09 -10.34 -22.92
CA LYS A 270 -9.14 -10.06 -24.36
C LYS A 270 -10.10 -8.88 -24.61
N GLY A 271 -9.55 -7.70 -24.82
CA GLY A 271 -10.28 -6.45 -25.08
C GLY A 271 -9.75 -5.25 -24.28
N ASN A 272 -10.14 -4.04 -24.67
CA ASN A 272 -9.58 -2.80 -24.13
C ASN A 272 -10.27 -2.32 -22.85
N ILE A 273 -11.43 -2.86 -22.47
CA ILE A 273 -12.25 -2.31 -21.36
C ILE A 273 -11.48 -2.25 -20.03
N GLY A 274 -10.68 -3.27 -19.73
CA GLY A 274 -9.85 -3.28 -18.51
C GLY A 274 -8.74 -2.24 -18.54
N LYS A 275 -8.10 -2.09 -19.70
CA LYS A 275 -7.03 -1.12 -19.96
C LYS A 275 -7.56 0.31 -19.83
N ASP A 276 -8.67 0.62 -20.50
CA ASP A 276 -9.25 1.96 -20.53
C ASP A 276 -9.68 2.40 -19.14
N LYS A 277 -10.34 1.54 -18.39
CA LYS A 277 -10.72 1.81 -17.00
C LYS A 277 -9.52 2.05 -16.09
N MET A 278 -8.43 1.31 -16.29
CA MET A 278 -7.22 1.49 -15.51
C MET A 278 -6.53 2.80 -15.86
N ARG A 279 -6.43 3.12 -17.16
CA ARG A 279 -5.87 4.38 -17.65
C ARG A 279 -6.66 5.59 -17.15
N GLU A 280 -7.99 5.53 -17.20
CA GLU A 280 -8.87 6.57 -16.64
C GLU A 280 -8.64 6.77 -15.13
N ARG A 281 -8.47 5.67 -14.38
CA ARG A 281 -8.26 5.71 -12.94
C ARG A 281 -6.89 6.25 -12.54
N LEU A 282 -5.81 5.77 -13.18
CA LEU A 282 -4.44 6.11 -12.81
C LEU A 282 -3.96 7.44 -13.44
N GLY A 283 -4.59 7.88 -14.53
CA GLY A 283 -4.08 8.91 -15.41
C GLY A 283 -3.02 8.36 -16.38
N ASP A 284 -2.76 9.10 -17.45
CA ASP A 284 -1.88 8.65 -18.55
C ASP A 284 -0.44 8.39 -18.06
N GLU A 285 0.11 9.25 -17.23
CA GLU A 285 1.48 9.19 -16.74
C GLU A 285 1.72 7.88 -15.97
N ILE A 286 1.02 7.68 -14.85
CA ILE A 286 1.17 6.49 -14.01
C ILE A 286 0.80 5.21 -14.78
N TYR A 287 -0.23 5.27 -15.63
CA TYR A 287 -0.60 4.12 -16.46
C TYR A 287 0.54 3.70 -17.38
N ASN A 288 1.16 4.65 -18.08
CA ASN A 288 2.27 4.37 -19.00
C ASN A 288 3.48 3.81 -18.26
N GLU A 289 3.85 4.38 -17.12
CA GLU A 289 4.95 3.89 -16.28
C GLU A 289 4.69 2.47 -15.72
N VAL A 290 3.46 2.17 -15.29
CA VAL A 290 3.06 0.80 -14.89
C VAL A 290 3.19 -0.17 -16.04
N MET A 291 2.81 0.23 -17.28
CA MET A 291 3.00 -0.60 -18.47
C MET A 291 4.48 -0.79 -18.80
N GLN A 292 5.33 0.22 -18.59
CA GLN A 292 6.78 0.11 -18.77
C GLN A 292 7.40 -0.87 -17.75
N VAL A 293 7.02 -0.79 -16.47
CA VAL A 293 7.48 -1.76 -15.45
C VAL A 293 7.04 -3.18 -15.82
N HIS A 294 5.79 -3.35 -16.26
CA HIS A 294 5.30 -4.64 -16.76
C HIS A 294 6.11 -5.15 -17.97
N ASN A 295 6.46 -4.27 -18.91
CA ASN A 295 7.31 -4.65 -20.04
C ASN A 295 8.70 -5.10 -19.56
N CYS A 296 9.28 -4.43 -18.55
CA CYS A 296 10.55 -4.85 -17.96
C CYS A 296 10.44 -6.26 -17.34
N ASP A 297 9.37 -6.52 -16.59
CA ASP A 297 9.11 -7.84 -15.98
C ASP A 297 8.96 -8.95 -17.04
N VAL A 298 8.16 -8.70 -18.09
CA VAL A 298 7.90 -9.69 -19.16
C VAL A 298 9.15 -9.97 -20.02
N ASN A 299 10.05 -9.00 -20.21
CA ASN A 299 11.26 -9.15 -21.04
C ASN A 299 12.51 -9.55 -20.22
N ALA A 300 12.39 -9.77 -18.94
CA ALA A 300 13.47 -10.22 -18.04
C ALA A 300 13.63 -11.77 -18.08
N HIS A 301 14.11 -12.30 -19.23
CA HIS A 301 14.33 -13.73 -19.43
C HIS A 301 15.79 -14.00 -19.77
#